data_574b7c13c6ef588647cbe2e0a1b64a08
#
_entry.id   574b7c13c6ef588647cbe2e0a1b64a08
#
_cell.length_a   1.000
_cell.length_b   1.000
_cell.length_c   1.000
_cell.angle_alpha   90.00
_cell.angle_beta   90.00
_cell.angle_gamma   90.00
#
_symmetry.space_group_name_H-M   'P 1'
#
loop_
_entity.id
_entity.type
_entity.pdbx_description
1 polymer ?
#
loop_
_entity_poly.entity_id
_entity_poly.type
_entity_poly.pdbx_seq_one_letter_code
_entity_poly.pdbx_strand_id
1 'polypeptide(L)'
;EVAKTGHIDLKSFWIRRIRRLVPAVVTVVFVTCALCTIFNHVMLTKMRPDILPSLLFFNNWWQIAQNVSYFNALGDPSPLTHFWSLAIEEQFYLIWPPLLFAMVSMHVSKPNTRRVVLGLAAVSAIAMMVLYNPAADPSRVYYGTDTRVFSLLLGAWMAFIPDRDLAPVRLARRLGLNRLAGAAKHGKNAEGKPGEKADEAAETGPAQPSALVRFWSSPASIDVLG
;
A
#
# COMPACT_ATOMS: atom_id res chain seq x y z
N GLU A 1 3.20 13.03 -3.87
CA GLU A 1 4.20 13.84 -3.15
C GLU A 1 5.38 14.17 -4.07
N VAL A 2 5.99 13.19 -4.73
CA VAL A 2 7.10 13.40 -5.69
C VAL A 2 6.75 14.45 -6.77
N ALA A 3 5.52 14.43 -7.29
CA ALA A 3 5.06 15.37 -8.30
C ALA A 3 4.91 16.81 -7.79
N LYS A 4 4.80 17.01 -6.46
CA LYS A 4 4.62 18.34 -5.83
C LYS A 4 5.91 18.88 -5.21
N THR A 5 6.73 18.04 -4.61
CA THR A 5 7.89 18.46 -3.79
C THR A 5 9.24 18.08 -4.39
N GLY A 6 9.26 17.19 -5.38
CA GLY A 6 10.51 16.69 -5.97
C GLY A 6 11.28 15.70 -5.09
N HIS A 7 10.83 15.46 -3.88
CA HIS A 7 11.48 14.56 -2.90
C HIS A 7 10.49 13.55 -2.33
N ILE A 8 10.99 12.34 -2.05
CA ILE A 8 10.29 11.34 -1.25
C ILE A 8 10.81 11.47 0.18
N ASP A 9 10.01 12.07 1.06
CA ASP A 9 10.32 12.13 2.48
C ASP A 9 9.81 10.86 3.16
N LEU A 10 10.67 9.83 3.20
CA LEU A 10 10.39 8.54 3.83
C LEU A 10 10.13 8.68 5.32
N LYS A 11 10.86 9.57 6.01
CA LYS A 11 10.69 9.80 7.45
C LYS A 11 9.30 10.32 7.77
N SER A 12 8.86 11.37 7.08
CA SER A 12 7.52 11.93 7.26
C SER A 12 6.42 10.93 6.87
N PHE A 13 6.66 10.09 5.85
CA PHE A 13 5.74 9.04 5.48
C PHE A 13 5.53 8.06 6.65
N TRP A 14 6.60 7.51 7.22
CA TRP A 14 6.50 6.54 8.32
C TRP A 14 5.97 7.17 9.61
N ILE A 15 6.37 8.40 9.94
CA ILE A 15 5.85 9.10 11.12
C ILE A 15 4.33 9.28 11.04
N ARG A 16 3.80 9.70 9.86
CA ARG A 16 2.36 9.84 9.65
C ARG A 16 1.64 8.50 9.81
N ARG A 17 2.25 7.42 9.33
CA ARG A 17 1.70 6.08 9.41
C ARG A 17 1.70 5.55 10.86
N ILE A 18 2.82 5.65 11.55
CA ILE A 18 2.96 5.25 12.96
C ILE A 18 1.92 5.99 13.82
N ARG A 19 1.81 7.32 13.67
CA ARG A 19 0.83 8.13 14.42
C ARG A 19 -0.63 7.72 14.16
N ARG A 20 -0.92 7.13 13.02
CA ARG A 20 -2.27 6.68 12.66
C ARG A 20 -2.55 5.26 13.16
N LEU A 21 -1.59 4.35 13.05
CA LEU A 21 -1.81 2.91 13.25
C LEU A 21 -1.47 2.45 14.67
N VAL A 22 -0.36 2.90 15.24
CA VAL A 22 0.07 2.44 16.56
C VAL A 22 -0.96 2.74 17.64
N PRO A 23 -1.58 3.94 17.72
CA PRO A 23 -2.60 4.19 18.73
C PRO A 23 -3.82 3.26 18.58
N ALA A 24 -4.25 2.98 17.34
CA ALA A 24 -5.36 2.08 17.09
C ALA A 24 -5.04 0.63 17.53
N VAL A 25 -3.86 0.13 17.14
CA VAL A 25 -3.40 -1.22 17.51
C VAL A 25 -3.28 -1.36 19.03
N VAL A 26 -2.63 -0.41 19.69
CA VAL A 26 -2.49 -0.40 21.16
C VAL A 26 -3.84 -0.38 21.85
N THR A 27 -4.78 0.44 21.35
CA THR A 27 -6.14 0.51 21.90
C THR A 27 -6.86 -0.83 21.76
N VAL A 28 -6.83 -1.45 20.57
CA VAL A 28 -7.49 -2.73 20.33
C VAL A 28 -6.88 -3.82 21.23
N VAL A 29 -5.55 -3.91 21.29
CA VAL A 29 -4.87 -4.89 22.15
C VAL A 29 -5.24 -4.67 23.61
N PHE A 30 -5.20 -3.42 24.09
CA PHE A 30 -5.53 -3.08 25.47
C PHE A 30 -6.99 -3.42 25.82
N VAL A 31 -7.95 -3.00 24.98
CA VAL A 31 -9.38 -3.29 25.20
C VAL A 31 -9.64 -4.80 25.16
N THR A 32 -9.04 -5.53 24.22
CA THR A 32 -9.18 -6.98 24.13
C THR A 32 -8.59 -7.66 25.38
N CYS A 33 -7.42 -7.24 25.86
CA CYS A 33 -6.84 -7.73 27.11
C CYS A 33 -7.77 -7.48 28.30
N ALA A 34 -8.30 -6.26 28.43
CA ALA A 34 -9.22 -5.90 29.51
C ALA A 34 -10.50 -6.75 29.50
N LEU A 35 -11.11 -6.91 28.31
CA LEU A 35 -12.30 -7.76 28.15
C LEU A 35 -12.02 -9.23 28.49
N CYS A 36 -10.90 -9.78 28.00
CA CYS A 36 -10.51 -11.15 28.31
C CYS A 36 -10.21 -11.33 29.81
N THR A 37 -9.64 -10.31 30.46
CA THR A 37 -9.38 -10.36 31.91
C THR A 37 -10.68 -10.40 32.72
N ILE A 38 -11.72 -9.69 32.26
CA ILE A 38 -13.02 -9.60 32.97
C ILE A 38 -13.87 -10.84 32.68
N PHE A 39 -13.96 -11.27 31.42
CA PHE A 39 -14.95 -12.24 30.98
C PHE A 39 -14.38 -13.65 30.71
N ASN A 40 -13.09 -13.78 30.33
CA ASN A 40 -12.54 -15.06 29.91
C ASN A 40 -11.02 -15.17 30.13
N HIS A 41 -10.63 -15.62 31.32
CA HIS A 41 -9.22 -15.80 31.68
C HIS A 41 -8.48 -16.85 30.83
N VAL A 42 -9.21 -17.87 30.33
CA VAL A 42 -8.62 -18.88 29.45
C VAL A 42 -8.20 -18.24 28.12
N MET A 43 -9.04 -17.37 27.57
CA MET A 43 -8.74 -16.62 26.37
C MET A 43 -7.57 -15.65 26.58
N LEU A 44 -7.48 -15.00 27.74
CA LEU A 44 -6.36 -14.16 28.12
C LEU A 44 -5.03 -14.93 28.09
N THR A 45 -5.03 -16.15 28.62
CA THR A 45 -3.83 -17.01 28.61
C THR A 45 -3.40 -17.37 27.19
N LYS A 46 -4.36 -17.67 26.31
CA LYS A 46 -4.09 -17.97 24.89
C LYS A 46 -3.54 -16.79 24.13
N MET A 47 -4.01 -15.57 24.39
CA MET A 47 -3.60 -14.37 23.64
C MET A 47 -2.31 -13.71 24.13
N ARG A 48 -1.85 -13.99 25.38
CA ARG A 48 -0.62 -13.39 25.94
C ARG A 48 0.59 -13.48 25.03
N PRO A 49 0.93 -14.64 24.43
CA PRO A 49 2.08 -14.76 23.55
C PRO A 49 1.96 -13.94 22.26
N ASP A 50 0.73 -13.63 21.83
CA ASP A 50 0.46 -12.90 20.60
C ASP A 50 0.53 -11.36 20.76
N ILE A 51 0.54 -10.85 21.99
CA ILE A 51 0.51 -9.42 22.29
C ILE A 51 1.72 -8.71 21.67
N LEU A 52 2.92 -9.16 22.02
CA LEU A 52 4.15 -8.53 21.54
C LEU A 52 4.32 -8.64 20.01
N PRO A 53 4.11 -9.82 19.40
CA PRO A 53 4.13 -9.96 17.94
C PRO A 53 3.12 -9.07 17.23
N SER A 54 1.92 -8.87 17.81
CA SER A 54 0.90 -8.00 17.24
C SER A 54 1.30 -6.52 17.30
N LEU A 55 1.84 -6.05 18.44
CA LEU A 55 2.31 -4.68 18.60
C LEU A 55 3.50 -4.32 17.69
N LEU A 56 4.34 -5.31 17.37
CA LEU A 56 5.53 -5.15 16.54
C LEU A 56 5.30 -5.54 15.07
N PHE A 57 4.06 -5.81 14.67
CA PHE A 57 3.68 -6.14 13.29
C PHE A 57 4.42 -7.33 12.67
N PHE A 58 4.70 -8.38 13.47
CA PHE A 58 5.24 -9.64 12.97
C PHE A 58 4.42 -10.86 13.39
N ASN A 59 3.17 -10.67 13.79
CA ASN A 59 2.29 -11.73 14.27
C ASN A 59 2.11 -12.87 13.24
N ASN A 60 2.17 -12.57 11.95
CA ASN A 60 2.09 -13.59 10.89
C ASN A 60 3.25 -14.60 10.97
N TRP A 61 4.49 -14.14 11.14
CA TRP A 61 5.65 -15.02 11.32
C TRP A 61 5.64 -15.73 12.66
N TRP A 62 5.09 -15.09 13.68
CA TRP A 62 4.88 -15.69 14.99
C TRP A 62 3.93 -16.89 14.90
N GLN A 63 2.76 -16.75 14.23
CA GLN A 63 1.82 -17.84 14.03
C GLN A 63 2.45 -19.01 13.26
N ILE A 64 3.29 -18.73 12.26
CA ILE A 64 4.05 -19.76 11.54
C ILE A 64 5.03 -20.48 12.48
N ALA A 65 5.78 -19.74 13.29
CA ALA A 65 6.77 -20.30 14.21
C ALA A 65 6.13 -21.18 15.30
N GLN A 66 4.92 -20.84 15.70
CA GLN A 66 4.14 -21.65 16.67
C GLN A 66 3.35 -22.78 16.02
N ASN A 67 3.44 -22.98 14.70
CA ASN A 67 2.65 -23.94 13.93
C ASN A 67 1.14 -23.83 14.20
N VAL A 68 0.64 -22.62 14.39
CA VAL A 68 -0.77 -22.36 14.61
C VAL A 68 -1.52 -22.56 13.30
N SER A 69 -2.44 -23.53 13.27
CA SER A 69 -3.32 -23.72 12.14
C SER A 69 -4.40 -22.64 12.10
N TYR A 70 -4.57 -22.00 10.93
CA TYR A 70 -5.68 -21.10 10.69
C TYR A 70 -6.98 -21.85 10.36
N PHE A 71 -6.86 -22.99 9.69
CA PHE A 71 -7.99 -23.74 9.13
C PHE A 71 -8.47 -24.87 10.05
N ASN A 72 -7.55 -25.47 10.80
CA ASN A 72 -7.81 -26.64 11.66
C ASN A 72 -7.68 -26.31 13.16
N ALA A 73 -7.92 -25.04 13.54
CA ALA A 73 -7.87 -24.64 14.93
C ALA A 73 -8.91 -25.40 15.77
N LEU A 74 -8.46 -26.25 16.70
CA LEU A 74 -9.31 -26.89 17.68
C LEU A 74 -9.63 -25.89 18.81
N GLY A 75 -10.89 -25.51 18.92
CA GLY A 75 -11.39 -24.54 19.90
C GLY A 75 -11.23 -23.06 19.44
N ASP A 76 -11.55 -22.14 20.35
CA ASP A 76 -11.52 -20.70 20.04
C ASP A 76 -10.10 -20.21 19.80
N PRO A 77 -9.80 -19.62 18.64
CA PRO A 77 -8.49 -19.03 18.35
C PRO A 77 -8.23 -17.79 19.21
N SER A 78 -6.97 -17.40 19.35
CA SER A 78 -6.60 -16.14 19.99
C SER A 78 -7.27 -14.95 19.27
N PRO A 79 -7.89 -14.00 19.97
CA PRO A 79 -8.48 -12.81 19.35
C PRO A 79 -7.46 -11.99 18.55
N LEU A 80 -6.17 -12.08 18.91
CA LEU A 80 -5.09 -11.37 18.22
C LEU A 80 -4.55 -12.12 16.99
N THR A 81 -5.02 -13.35 16.71
CA THR A 81 -4.60 -14.08 15.52
C THR A 81 -4.81 -13.26 14.25
N HIS A 82 -5.91 -12.53 14.14
CA HIS A 82 -6.24 -11.73 12.95
C HIS A 82 -5.25 -10.57 12.65
N PHE A 83 -4.37 -10.22 13.58
CA PHE A 83 -3.31 -9.24 13.34
C PHE A 83 -2.25 -9.72 12.32
N TRP A 84 -2.27 -11.00 11.93
CA TRP A 84 -1.38 -11.51 10.89
C TRP A 84 -1.50 -10.75 9.56
N SER A 85 -2.71 -10.39 9.15
CA SER A 85 -2.93 -9.67 7.89
C SER A 85 -2.40 -8.23 7.97
N LEU A 86 -2.64 -7.55 9.10
CA LEU A 86 -2.09 -6.23 9.35
C LEU A 86 -0.56 -6.25 9.38
N ALA A 87 0.04 -7.30 9.94
CA ALA A 87 1.50 -7.47 9.95
C ALA A 87 2.07 -7.53 8.52
N ILE A 88 1.45 -8.27 7.60
CA ILE A 88 1.87 -8.34 6.19
C ILE A 88 1.79 -6.96 5.52
N GLU A 89 0.71 -6.23 5.75
CA GLU A 89 0.54 -4.88 5.20
C GLU A 89 1.61 -3.92 5.71
N GLU A 90 1.91 -3.93 7.03
CA GLU A 90 2.92 -3.04 7.60
C GLU A 90 4.34 -3.38 7.14
N GLN A 91 4.67 -4.66 7.01
CA GLN A 91 5.93 -5.11 6.41
C GLN A 91 6.04 -4.64 4.96
N PHE A 92 4.96 -4.70 4.18
CA PHE A 92 4.94 -4.15 2.83
C PHE A 92 5.19 -2.64 2.83
N TYR A 93 4.52 -1.87 3.70
CA TYR A 93 4.73 -0.42 3.79
C TYR A 93 6.09 -0.01 4.37
N LEU A 94 6.76 -0.92 5.06
CA LEU A 94 8.14 -0.71 5.49
C LEU A 94 9.11 -0.85 4.31
N ILE A 95 8.90 -1.83 3.44
CA ILE A 95 9.81 -2.20 2.34
C ILE A 95 9.50 -1.42 1.05
N TRP A 96 8.22 -1.22 0.73
CA TRP A 96 7.80 -0.65 -0.55
C TRP A 96 8.30 0.78 -0.81
N PRO A 97 8.17 1.76 0.11
CA PRO A 97 8.64 3.11 -0.14
C PRO A 97 10.14 3.23 -0.37
N PRO A 98 11.04 2.56 0.40
CA PRO A 98 12.46 2.55 0.09
C PRO A 98 12.78 1.89 -1.25
N LEU A 99 12.10 0.79 -1.60
CA LEU A 99 12.28 0.13 -2.88
C LEU A 99 11.89 1.06 -4.04
N LEU A 100 10.75 1.73 -3.92
CA LEU A 100 10.33 2.72 -4.90
C LEU A 100 11.30 3.90 -4.98
N PHE A 101 11.76 4.41 -3.84
CA PHE A 101 12.78 5.46 -3.79
C PHE A 101 14.07 5.04 -4.48
N ALA A 102 14.57 3.82 -4.22
CA ALA A 102 15.77 3.29 -4.87
C ALA A 102 15.58 3.21 -6.41
N MET A 103 14.44 2.69 -6.88
CA MET A 103 14.16 2.65 -8.33
C MET A 103 14.12 4.03 -8.96
N VAL A 104 13.54 5.02 -8.29
CA VAL A 104 13.51 6.41 -8.76
C VAL A 104 14.92 7.01 -8.76
N SER A 105 15.71 6.80 -7.70
CA SER A 105 17.08 7.29 -7.59
C SER A 105 18.02 6.68 -8.63
N MET A 106 17.79 5.43 -9.01
CA MET A 106 18.51 4.74 -10.07
C MET A 106 18.00 5.09 -11.47
N HIS A 107 17.10 6.06 -11.60
CA HIS A 107 16.50 6.48 -12.87
C HIS A 107 15.85 5.35 -13.67
N VAL A 108 15.30 4.34 -12.97
CA VAL A 108 14.60 3.23 -13.60
C VAL A 108 13.34 3.77 -14.29
N SER A 109 13.21 3.52 -15.60
CA SER A 109 12.05 4.00 -16.38
C SER A 109 10.75 3.41 -15.87
N LYS A 110 9.63 4.13 -16.03
CA LYS A 110 8.28 3.67 -15.61
C LYS A 110 7.92 2.27 -16.14
N PRO A 111 8.16 1.93 -17.43
CA PRO A 111 7.87 0.58 -17.91
C PRO A 111 8.72 -0.49 -17.23
N ASN A 112 9.99 -0.20 -16.93
CA ASN A 112 10.86 -1.14 -16.22
C ASN A 112 10.44 -1.29 -14.76
N THR A 113 10.06 -0.20 -14.08
CA THR A 113 9.46 -0.28 -12.74
C THR A 113 8.23 -1.19 -12.73
N ARG A 114 7.34 -1.06 -13.71
CA ARG A 114 6.17 -1.94 -13.86
C ARG A 114 6.57 -3.42 -14.03
N ARG A 115 7.60 -3.70 -14.86
CA ARG A 115 8.10 -5.07 -15.05
C ARG A 115 8.68 -5.65 -13.77
N VAL A 116 9.47 -4.86 -13.03
CA VAL A 116 10.04 -5.26 -11.73
C VAL A 116 8.95 -5.59 -10.74
N VAL A 117 7.95 -4.70 -10.58
CA VAL A 117 6.84 -4.91 -9.65
C VAL A 117 6.04 -6.16 -10.02
N LEU A 118 5.73 -6.34 -11.31
CA LEU A 118 5.03 -7.53 -11.80
C LEU A 118 5.87 -8.79 -11.61
N GLY A 119 7.18 -8.71 -11.83
CA GLY A 119 8.12 -9.82 -11.59
C GLY A 119 8.14 -10.23 -10.12
N LEU A 120 8.20 -9.27 -9.20
CA LEU A 120 8.13 -9.53 -7.75
C LEU A 120 6.78 -10.16 -7.37
N ALA A 121 5.68 -9.67 -7.95
CA ALA A 121 4.35 -10.27 -7.73
C ALA A 121 4.30 -11.72 -8.25
N ALA A 122 4.87 -11.98 -9.43
CA ALA A 122 4.94 -13.32 -9.99
C ALA A 122 5.79 -14.26 -9.12
N VAL A 123 6.95 -13.80 -8.63
CA VAL A 123 7.81 -14.57 -7.71
C VAL A 123 7.04 -14.94 -6.44
N SER A 124 6.32 -14.00 -5.83
CA SER A 124 5.51 -14.27 -4.63
C SER A 124 4.37 -15.26 -4.92
N ALA A 125 3.69 -15.14 -6.07
CA ALA A 125 2.65 -16.07 -6.47
C ALA A 125 3.19 -17.47 -6.76
N ILE A 126 4.36 -17.57 -7.40
CA ILE A 126 5.05 -18.84 -7.63
C ILE A 126 5.48 -19.47 -6.28
N ALA A 127 6.02 -18.67 -5.36
CA ALA A 127 6.36 -19.13 -4.02
C ALA A 127 5.13 -19.71 -3.30
N MET A 128 3.97 -19.07 -3.44
CA MET A 128 2.72 -19.61 -2.91
C MET A 128 2.37 -20.98 -3.52
N MET A 129 2.50 -21.13 -4.84
CA MET A 129 2.20 -22.40 -5.51
C MET A 129 3.19 -23.51 -5.13
N VAL A 130 4.48 -23.19 -5.04
CA VAL A 130 5.53 -24.17 -4.71
C VAL A 130 5.47 -24.62 -3.24
N LEU A 131 5.16 -23.69 -2.33
CA LEU A 131 5.07 -24.00 -0.90
C LEU A 131 3.72 -24.61 -0.49
N TYR A 132 2.72 -24.57 -1.36
CA TYR A 132 1.43 -25.16 -1.11
C TYR A 132 1.51 -26.69 -1.19
N ASN A 133 1.16 -27.36 -0.09
CA ASN A 133 1.04 -28.82 -0.03
C ASN A 133 -0.41 -29.17 0.30
N PRO A 134 -1.16 -29.80 -0.63
CA PRO A 134 -2.55 -30.17 -0.39
C PRO A 134 -2.74 -31.26 0.69
N ALA A 135 -1.68 -32.01 1.03
CA ALA A 135 -1.72 -33.04 2.07
C ALA A 135 -1.35 -32.50 3.47
N ALA A 136 -0.94 -31.22 3.57
CA ALA A 136 -0.54 -30.59 4.82
C ALA A 136 -1.39 -29.34 5.10
N ASP A 137 -1.28 -28.82 6.34
CA ASP A 137 -1.96 -27.58 6.72
C ASP A 137 -1.46 -26.39 5.88
N PRO A 138 -2.34 -25.69 5.14
CA PRO A 138 -1.96 -24.59 4.27
C PRO A 138 -1.65 -23.29 5.04
N SER A 139 -1.67 -23.28 6.36
CA SER A 139 -1.53 -22.08 7.19
C SER A 139 -0.20 -21.36 6.99
N ARG A 140 0.90 -22.10 6.70
CA ARG A 140 2.19 -21.47 6.33
C ARG A 140 2.07 -20.56 5.12
N VAL A 141 1.40 -21.03 4.09
CA VAL A 141 1.21 -20.28 2.85
C VAL A 141 0.22 -19.12 3.05
N TYR A 142 -0.72 -19.30 3.97
CA TYR A 142 -1.72 -18.31 4.30
C TYR A 142 -1.16 -17.14 5.12
N TYR A 143 -0.27 -17.41 6.09
CA TYR A 143 0.35 -16.40 6.96
C TYR A 143 1.61 -15.75 6.35
N GLY A 144 2.25 -16.38 5.36
CA GLY A 144 3.52 -15.93 4.83
C GLY A 144 3.43 -14.59 4.10
N THR A 145 4.30 -13.63 4.44
CA THR A 145 4.44 -12.38 3.68
C THR A 145 4.93 -12.67 2.26
N ASP A 146 5.89 -13.58 2.13
CA ASP A 146 6.48 -14.03 0.87
C ASP A 146 5.46 -14.60 -0.12
N THR A 147 4.41 -15.26 0.39
CA THR A 147 3.36 -15.87 -0.40
C THR A 147 2.14 -14.98 -0.61
N ARG A 148 1.98 -13.92 0.19
CA ARG A 148 0.80 -13.04 0.17
C ARG A 148 1.06 -11.66 -0.40
N VAL A 149 2.31 -11.21 -0.42
CA VAL A 149 2.65 -9.85 -0.88
C VAL A 149 2.32 -9.62 -2.36
N PHE A 150 2.10 -10.68 -3.17
CA PHE A 150 1.71 -10.54 -4.57
C PHE A 150 0.44 -9.72 -4.76
N SER A 151 -0.54 -9.82 -3.87
CA SER A 151 -1.80 -9.07 -3.96
C SER A 151 -1.57 -7.56 -3.77
N LEU A 152 -0.71 -7.18 -2.82
CA LEU A 152 -0.32 -5.78 -2.59
C LEU A 152 0.53 -5.24 -3.74
N LEU A 153 1.44 -6.07 -4.28
CA LEU A 153 2.26 -5.73 -5.45
C LEU A 153 1.41 -5.57 -6.72
N LEU A 154 0.37 -6.37 -6.91
CA LEU A 154 -0.59 -6.17 -8.01
C LEU A 154 -1.32 -4.84 -7.89
N GLY A 155 -1.75 -4.46 -6.67
CA GLY A 155 -2.32 -3.14 -6.41
C GLY A 155 -1.34 -2.01 -6.73
N ALA A 156 -0.08 -2.15 -6.30
CA ALA A 156 0.98 -1.21 -6.62
C ALA A 156 1.27 -1.15 -8.14
N TRP A 157 1.28 -2.30 -8.82
CA TRP A 157 1.44 -2.37 -10.28
C TRP A 157 0.32 -1.65 -11.03
N MET A 158 -0.93 -1.80 -10.59
CA MET A 158 -2.08 -1.10 -11.17
C MET A 158 -1.93 0.42 -11.08
N ALA A 159 -1.32 0.95 -10.01
CA ALA A 159 -1.07 2.37 -9.84
C ALA A 159 -0.10 2.96 -10.88
N PHE A 160 0.70 2.13 -11.55
CA PHE A 160 1.58 2.54 -12.66
C PHE A 160 0.91 2.45 -14.04
N ILE A 161 -0.33 1.97 -14.13
CA ILE A 161 -1.06 1.94 -15.40
C ILE A 161 -1.55 3.37 -15.68
N PRO A 162 -1.23 3.96 -16.85
CA PRO A 162 -1.76 5.26 -17.20
C PRO A 162 -3.29 5.22 -17.25
N ASP A 163 -3.95 6.26 -16.76
CA ASP A 163 -5.42 6.36 -16.75
C ASP A 163 -6.04 6.13 -18.14
N ARG A 164 -5.35 6.57 -19.20
CA ARG A 164 -5.76 6.35 -20.58
C ARG A 164 -5.85 4.87 -20.98
N ASP A 165 -5.12 4.00 -20.29
CA ASP A 165 -5.02 2.56 -20.60
C ASP A 165 -5.98 1.70 -19.77
N LEU A 166 -6.63 2.27 -18.77
CA LEU A 166 -7.64 1.57 -17.98
C LEU A 166 -8.88 1.25 -18.82
N ALA A 167 -9.34 0.01 -18.75
CA ALA A 167 -10.48 -0.45 -19.54
C ALA A 167 -11.74 0.43 -19.43
N PRO A 168 -12.16 0.89 -18.21
CA PRO A 168 -13.30 1.78 -18.07
C PRO A 168 -13.08 3.14 -18.73
N VAL A 169 -11.85 3.67 -18.71
CA VAL A 169 -11.50 4.95 -19.35
C VAL A 169 -11.47 4.80 -20.86
N ARG A 170 -10.95 3.69 -21.38
CA ARG A 170 -11.00 3.38 -22.83
C ARG A 170 -12.44 3.26 -23.33
N LEU A 171 -13.29 2.57 -22.56
CA LEU A 171 -14.71 2.41 -22.88
C LEU A 171 -15.42 3.77 -22.84
N ALA A 172 -15.22 4.57 -21.78
CA ALA A 172 -15.79 5.90 -21.66
C ALA A 172 -15.35 6.82 -22.82
N ARG A 173 -14.09 6.71 -23.24
CA ARG A 173 -13.57 7.46 -24.41
C ARG A 173 -14.22 6.98 -25.72
N ARG A 174 -14.37 5.66 -25.92
CA ARG A 174 -15.05 5.10 -27.11
C ARG A 174 -16.51 5.51 -27.19
N LEU A 175 -17.20 5.59 -26.05
CA LEU A 175 -18.59 6.02 -25.95
C LEU A 175 -18.77 7.55 -25.98
N GLY A 176 -17.70 8.33 -26.13
CA GLY A 176 -17.76 9.79 -26.16
C GLY A 176 -18.11 10.48 -24.83
N LEU A 177 -18.21 9.71 -23.72
CA LEU A 177 -18.65 10.20 -22.42
C LEU A 177 -17.64 11.20 -21.78
N ASN A 178 -16.36 11.17 -22.19
CA ASN A 178 -15.34 12.10 -21.71
C ASN A 178 -15.58 13.56 -22.15
N ARG A 179 -16.32 13.78 -23.24
CA ARG A 179 -16.72 15.14 -23.66
C ARG A 179 -17.72 15.76 -22.68
N LEU A 180 -18.61 14.95 -22.11
CA LEU A 180 -19.60 15.38 -21.13
C LEU A 180 -18.95 15.69 -19.76
N ALA A 181 -17.97 14.90 -19.34
CA ALA A 181 -17.22 15.15 -18.10
C ALA A 181 -16.31 16.40 -18.18
N GLY A 182 -15.73 16.69 -19.34
CA GLY A 182 -14.98 17.90 -19.60
C GLY A 182 -15.84 19.16 -19.59
N ALA A 183 -17.02 19.10 -20.19
CA ALA A 183 -17.98 20.19 -20.20
C ALA A 183 -18.53 20.51 -18.80
N ALA A 184 -18.79 19.47 -17.97
CA ALA A 184 -19.22 19.65 -16.58
C ALA A 184 -18.13 20.28 -15.67
N LYS A 185 -16.86 20.01 -15.93
CA LYS A 185 -15.73 20.65 -15.23
C LYS A 185 -15.54 22.13 -15.64
N HIS A 186 -15.76 22.46 -16.90
CA HIS A 186 -15.66 23.83 -17.40
C HIS A 186 -16.85 24.70 -16.93
N GLY A 187 -18.05 24.13 -16.85
CA GLY A 187 -19.23 24.81 -16.32
C GLY A 187 -19.08 25.19 -14.84
N LYS A 188 -18.50 24.32 -14.00
CA LYS A 188 -18.26 24.62 -12.58
C LYS A 188 -17.17 25.68 -12.32
N ASN A 189 -16.22 25.84 -13.24
CA ASN A 189 -15.19 26.88 -13.14
C ASN A 189 -15.64 28.25 -13.68
N ALA A 190 -16.76 28.31 -14.42
CA ALA A 190 -17.32 29.53 -14.94
C ALA A 190 -18.30 30.23 -13.96
N GLU A 191 -18.88 29.50 -12.99
CA GLU A 191 -19.81 30.06 -12.01
C GLU A 191 -19.19 30.59 -10.72
N GLY A 192 -17.88 30.52 -10.57
CA GLY A 192 -17.20 30.91 -9.33
C GLY A 192 -16.11 31.95 -9.50
N LYS A 193 -16.45 33.19 -9.99
CA LYS A 193 -15.76 34.44 -9.62
C LYS A 193 -16.42 35.69 -10.22
N PRO A 194 -17.09 36.50 -9.41
CA PRO A 194 -17.09 37.97 -9.67
C PRO A 194 -16.13 38.62 -8.67
N GLY A 195 -15.12 39.31 -9.23
CA GLY A 195 -14.50 40.48 -8.65
C GLY A 195 -13.51 40.27 -7.50
N GLU A 196 -12.22 40.24 -7.86
CA GLU A 196 -11.23 41.02 -7.11
C GLU A 196 -10.06 41.31 -8.04
N LYS A 197 -9.92 42.54 -8.37
CA LYS A 197 -8.77 43.14 -9.07
C LYS A 197 -7.86 43.76 -8.03
N ALA A 198 -6.59 43.67 -8.36
CA ALA A 198 -5.48 44.56 -8.05
C ALA A 198 -4.67 44.29 -6.78
N ASP A 199 -3.38 44.29 -7.12
CA ASP A 199 -2.22 44.65 -6.32
C ASP A 199 -1.54 43.55 -5.51
N GLU A 200 -0.49 43.00 -6.07
CA GLU A 200 0.89 43.25 -5.66
C GLU A 200 1.87 42.37 -6.43
N ALA A 201 2.66 42.97 -7.27
CA ALA A 201 3.82 42.38 -7.88
C ALA A 201 4.97 42.40 -6.87
N ALA A 202 5.45 41.24 -6.48
CA ALA A 202 6.82 41.07 -5.96
C ALA A 202 7.29 39.64 -6.14
N GLU A 203 8.17 39.44 -7.05
CA GLU A 203 9.28 38.50 -7.16
C GLU A 203 9.38 37.36 -6.15
N THR A 204 9.03 36.16 -6.57
CA THR A 204 9.88 34.96 -6.41
C THR A 204 9.47 33.96 -7.49
N GLY A 205 10.36 33.74 -8.47
CA GLY A 205 10.14 32.75 -9.51
C GLY A 205 9.94 31.35 -8.93
N PRO A 206 9.11 30.50 -9.56
CA PRO A 206 8.87 29.16 -9.08
C PRO A 206 10.18 28.36 -9.09
N ALA A 207 10.54 27.81 -7.93
CA ALA A 207 11.69 26.91 -7.80
C ALA A 207 11.61 25.83 -8.89
N GLN A 208 12.65 25.71 -9.69
CA GLN A 208 12.69 24.73 -10.77
C GLN A 208 12.56 23.33 -10.16
N PRO A 209 11.66 22.48 -10.69
CA PRO A 209 11.53 21.12 -10.21
C PRO A 209 12.85 20.37 -10.37
N SER A 210 13.22 19.57 -9.37
CA SER A 210 14.45 18.77 -9.38
C SER A 210 14.50 17.88 -10.63
N ALA A 211 15.71 17.49 -11.05
CA ALA A 211 15.92 16.64 -12.22
C ALA A 211 15.09 15.34 -12.18
N LEU A 212 14.85 14.81 -10.98
CA LEU A 212 14.00 13.63 -10.73
C LEU A 212 12.53 13.86 -11.11
N VAL A 213 11.98 15.05 -10.78
CA VAL A 213 10.59 15.39 -11.14
C VAL A 213 10.45 15.55 -12.64
N ARG A 214 11.43 16.19 -13.30
CA ARG A 214 11.44 16.34 -14.76
C ARG A 214 11.50 14.98 -15.46
N PHE A 215 12.35 14.07 -14.96
CA PHE A 215 12.47 12.71 -15.52
C PHE A 215 11.15 11.95 -15.47
N TRP A 216 10.43 11.99 -14.34
CA TRP A 216 9.18 11.24 -14.15
C TRP A 216 7.94 11.94 -14.72
N SER A 217 7.94 13.25 -14.90
CA SER A 217 6.84 14.03 -15.48
C SER A 217 6.98 14.30 -16.98
N SER A 218 8.16 14.05 -17.57
CA SER A 218 8.43 14.28 -18.98
C SER A 218 7.65 13.33 -19.89
N PRO A 219 6.95 13.83 -20.93
CA PRO A 219 6.31 13.00 -21.95
C PRO A 219 7.32 12.16 -22.72
N ALA A 220 8.57 12.64 -22.89
CA ALA A 220 9.63 11.93 -23.61
C ALA A 220 10.04 10.58 -22.99
N SER A 221 9.74 10.33 -21.70
CA SER A 221 9.94 9.03 -21.08
C SER A 221 8.92 7.98 -21.55
N ILE A 222 7.95 8.37 -22.37
CA ILE A 222 6.86 7.52 -22.88
C ILE A 222 7.14 7.07 -24.33
N ASP A 223 7.93 7.84 -25.09
CA ASP A 223 8.07 7.67 -26.55
C ASP A 223 9.32 6.87 -26.99
N VAL A 224 10.13 6.35 -26.08
CA VAL A 224 11.36 5.63 -26.44
C VAL A 224 11.15 4.14 -26.71
N LEU A 225 9.91 3.64 -26.69
CA LEU A 225 9.59 2.26 -27.07
C LEU A 225 8.28 2.24 -27.88
N GLY A 226 8.34 2.73 -29.12
CA GLY A 226 7.46 2.34 -30.19
C GLY A 226 7.92 1.03 -30.80
#